data_64878b0cb2bb84c448ed342fc3bbe7a6
#
_entry.id   64878b0cb2bb84c448ed342fc3bbe7a6
#
_cell.length_a   1.000
_cell.length_b   1.000
_cell.length_c   1.000
_cell.angle_alpha   90.00
_cell.angle_beta   90.00
_cell.angle_gamma   90.00
#
_symmetry.space_group_name_H-M   'P 1'
#
loop_
_entity.id
_entity.type
_entity.pdbx_description
1 polymer ?
#
loop_
_entity_poly.entity_id
_entity_poly.type
_entity_poly.pdbx_seq_one_letter_code
_entity_poly.pdbx_strand_id
1 'polypeptide(L)'
;VAGSGYTDGTYYSPIDGDGSNGIVKIVVASGAIVKQGSAGTNMYAIGSGYTFANVDLTNVYSDTAVSSAANIGSGTAGAVQPIISPKGGHGKDAVHELGAHFVMTNVKLEQNEGSDFTIANDFREVGIVKDPFNFGTTTVASSSTARQSMKVTLNGAPTVAYEIDEK
;
A
#
# COMPACT_ATOMS: atom_id res chain seq x y z
N VAL A 1 -10.44 14.96 4.53
CA VAL A 1 -10.86 16.00 5.50
C VAL A 1 -11.90 16.88 4.84
N ALA A 2 -13.01 17.21 5.55
CA ALA A 2 -14.14 17.93 4.96
C ALA A 2 -13.82 19.40 4.66
N GLY A 3 -13.08 20.08 5.52
CA GLY A 3 -12.85 21.52 5.42
C GLY A 3 -14.11 22.35 5.59
N SER A 4 -14.02 23.63 5.25
CA SER A 4 -15.17 24.57 5.26
C SER A 4 -14.92 25.73 4.32
N GLY A 5 -16.00 26.45 3.94
CA GLY A 5 -15.94 27.65 3.11
C GLY A 5 -15.79 27.38 1.61
N TYR A 6 -16.06 26.16 1.18
CA TYR A 6 -16.12 25.80 -0.24
C TYR A 6 -17.48 26.15 -0.84
N THR A 7 -17.52 26.33 -2.14
CA THR A 7 -18.76 26.53 -2.89
C THR A 7 -19.47 25.20 -3.11
N ASP A 8 -20.76 25.15 -2.77
CA ASP A 8 -21.57 23.95 -2.95
C ASP A 8 -21.68 23.58 -4.43
N GLY A 9 -21.52 22.28 -4.71
CA GLY A 9 -21.58 21.78 -6.08
C GLY A 9 -20.92 20.40 -6.23
N THR A 10 -20.90 19.94 -7.46
CA THR A 10 -20.18 18.74 -7.86
C THR A 10 -19.04 19.13 -8.81
N TYR A 11 -17.87 18.71 -8.48
CA TYR A 11 -16.64 19.02 -9.21
C TYR A 11 -15.91 17.73 -9.60
N TYR A 12 -15.09 17.85 -10.63
CA TYR A 12 -14.22 16.77 -11.09
C TYR A 12 -12.79 17.28 -11.11
N SER A 13 -11.87 16.51 -10.54
CA SER A 13 -10.44 16.85 -10.54
C SER A 13 -9.66 15.71 -11.16
N PRO A 14 -8.76 15.97 -12.12
CA PRO A 14 -7.81 14.97 -12.53
C PRO A 14 -6.91 14.61 -11.34
N ILE A 15 -6.46 13.38 -11.30
CA ILE A 15 -5.52 12.93 -10.31
C ILE A 15 -4.11 13.24 -10.81
N ASP A 16 -3.38 14.02 -10.02
CA ASP A 16 -1.97 14.30 -10.24
C ASP A 16 -1.11 13.14 -9.72
N GLY A 17 -0.14 12.72 -10.51
CA GLY A 17 0.74 11.61 -10.17
C GLY A 17 1.48 11.07 -11.39
N ASP A 18 2.06 9.91 -11.24
CA ASP A 18 2.82 9.22 -12.29
C ASP A 18 1.94 8.31 -13.17
N GLY A 19 0.65 8.18 -12.84
CA GLY A 19 -0.34 7.45 -13.63
C GLY A 19 -1.10 8.32 -14.64
N SER A 20 -2.18 7.80 -15.17
CA SER A 20 -3.00 8.48 -16.18
C SER A 20 -4.49 8.20 -16.06
N ASN A 21 -5.30 9.13 -16.56
CA ASN A 21 -6.77 9.02 -16.70
C ASN A 21 -7.55 8.82 -15.38
N GLY A 22 -6.96 9.09 -14.23
CA GLY A 22 -7.67 9.12 -12.96
C GLY A 22 -8.45 10.42 -12.82
N ILE A 23 -9.73 10.33 -12.43
CA ILE A 23 -10.58 11.49 -12.15
C ILE A 23 -11.35 11.20 -10.86
N VAL A 24 -11.31 12.14 -9.93
CA VAL A 24 -12.13 12.10 -8.72
C VAL A 24 -13.32 13.04 -8.86
N LYS A 25 -14.51 12.58 -8.47
CA LYS A 25 -15.69 13.39 -8.27
C LYS A 25 -15.68 13.93 -6.85
N ILE A 26 -15.75 15.23 -6.70
CA ILE A 26 -15.77 15.94 -5.42
C ILE A 26 -17.14 16.56 -5.24
N VAL A 27 -17.81 16.24 -4.16
CA VAL A 27 -19.10 16.82 -3.82
C VAL A 27 -18.93 17.75 -2.62
N VAL A 28 -19.42 18.98 -2.78
CA VAL A 28 -19.45 19.96 -1.70
C VAL A 28 -20.90 20.24 -1.35
N ALA A 29 -21.22 20.19 -0.07
CA ALA A 29 -22.52 20.56 0.47
C ALA A 29 -22.35 21.29 1.80
N SER A 30 -23.11 22.36 1.97
CA SER A 30 -23.03 23.23 3.16
C SER A 30 -21.60 23.77 3.39
N GLY A 31 -20.90 24.09 2.32
CA GLY A 31 -19.56 24.63 2.34
C GLY A 31 -18.47 23.64 2.72
N ALA A 32 -18.75 22.34 2.78
CA ALA A 32 -17.80 21.31 3.17
C ALA A 32 -17.77 20.15 2.15
N ILE A 33 -16.60 19.54 1.99
CA ILE A 33 -16.44 18.34 1.14
C ILE A 33 -17.18 17.17 1.80
N VAL A 34 -18.11 16.58 1.06
CA VAL A 34 -18.88 15.42 1.51
C VAL A 34 -17.97 14.19 1.52
N LYS A 35 -18.07 13.42 2.60
CA LYS A 35 -17.30 12.17 2.77
C LYS A 35 -17.54 11.18 1.62
N GLN A 36 -16.62 10.25 1.47
CA GLN A 36 -16.74 9.19 0.48
C GLN A 36 -18.05 8.41 0.60
N GLY A 37 -18.69 8.18 -0.55
CA GLY A 37 -19.95 7.44 -0.63
C GLY A 37 -20.53 7.52 -2.02
N SER A 38 -21.60 6.77 -2.28
CA SER A 38 -22.27 6.74 -3.59
C SER A 38 -22.81 8.12 -4.02
N ALA A 39 -23.32 8.90 -3.08
CA ALA A 39 -23.79 10.27 -3.30
C ALA A 39 -22.72 11.33 -2.99
N GLY A 40 -21.58 10.97 -2.40
CA GLY A 40 -20.52 11.85 -1.97
C GLY A 40 -19.33 11.90 -2.92
N THR A 41 -18.20 12.32 -2.37
CA THR A 41 -16.90 12.31 -3.06
C THR A 41 -16.48 10.86 -3.31
N ASN A 42 -16.12 10.53 -4.55
CA ASN A 42 -15.67 9.19 -4.93
C ASN A 42 -14.83 9.23 -6.22
N MET A 43 -14.24 8.10 -6.58
CA MET A 43 -13.59 7.96 -7.88
C MET A 43 -14.64 7.98 -9.00
N TYR A 44 -14.47 8.87 -9.96
CA TYR A 44 -15.22 8.87 -11.21
C TYR A 44 -14.59 7.97 -12.26
N ALA A 45 -13.26 8.11 -12.45
CA ALA A 45 -12.46 7.22 -13.28
C ALA A 45 -11.22 6.79 -12.51
N ILE A 46 -10.97 5.49 -12.47
CA ILE A 46 -9.88 4.93 -11.63
C ILE A 46 -8.51 5.26 -12.18
N GLY A 47 -8.39 5.37 -13.53
CA GLY A 47 -7.09 5.53 -14.18
C GLY A 47 -6.20 4.30 -14.06
N SER A 48 -4.93 4.44 -14.38
CA SER A 48 -3.95 3.35 -14.30
C SER A 48 -2.51 3.85 -14.14
N GLY A 49 -1.65 3.00 -13.61
CA GLY A 49 -0.21 3.21 -13.56
C GLY A 49 0.27 4.07 -12.38
N TYR A 50 -0.60 4.46 -11.45
CA TYR A 50 -0.22 5.28 -10.31
C TYR A 50 0.61 4.49 -9.29
N THR A 51 1.76 5.05 -8.87
CA THR A 51 2.50 4.65 -7.68
C THR A 51 2.41 5.71 -6.59
N PHE A 52 2.14 6.96 -6.97
CA PHE A 52 1.72 8.03 -6.06
C PHE A 52 0.59 8.84 -6.72
N ALA A 53 -0.25 9.45 -5.91
CA ALA A 53 -1.37 10.23 -6.38
C ALA A 53 -1.75 11.35 -5.41
N ASN A 54 -2.15 12.49 -5.96
CA ASN A 54 -2.63 13.63 -5.22
C ASN A 54 -3.86 14.21 -5.93
N VAL A 55 -4.66 14.99 -5.20
CA VAL A 55 -5.78 15.76 -5.74
C VAL A 55 -5.58 17.23 -5.39
N ASP A 56 -5.50 18.05 -6.42
CA ASP A 56 -5.44 19.51 -6.26
C ASP A 56 -6.85 20.11 -6.31
N LEU A 57 -7.33 20.63 -5.20
CA LEU A 57 -8.64 21.29 -5.10
C LEU A 57 -8.69 22.61 -5.85
N THR A 58 -7.58 23.16 -6.30
CA THR A 58 -7.55 24.35 -7.16
C THR A 58 -7.71 24.02 -8.64
N ASN A 59 -7.45 22.76 -9.00
CA ASN A 59 -7.56 22.24 -10.37
C ASN A 59 -8.82 21.38 -10.52
N VAL A 60 -9.99 22.04 -10.51
CA VAL A 60 -11.29 21.37 -10.59
C VAL A 60 -12.10 21.83 -11.80
N TYR A 61 -12.99 20.98 -12.24
CA TYR A 61 -13.81 21.15 -13.43
C TYR A 61 -15.27 20.88 -13.11
N SER A 62 -16.18 21.49 -13.89
CA SER A 62 -17.63 21.30 -13.75
C SER A 62 -18.14 20.09 -14.55
N ASP A 63 -17.30 19.48 -15.39
CA ASP A 63 -17.67 18.38 -16.27
C ASP A 63 -16.71 17.18 -16.11
N THR A 64 -17.20 16.01 -16.51
CA THR A 64 -16.48 14.75 -16.42
C THR A 64 -15.34 14.61 -17.43
N ALA A 65 -15.30 15.45 -18.44
CA ALA A 65 -14.22 15.48 -19.43
C ALA A 65 -13.03 16.34 -18.98
N VAL A 66 -13.14 16.95 -17.79
CA VAL A 66 -12.15 17.88 -17.20
C VAL A 66 -11.72 18.97 -18.18
N SER A 67 -12.71 19.53 -18.88
CA SER A 67 -12.50 20.54 -19.92
C SER A 67 -13.01 21.94 -19.53
N SER A 68 -14.03 22.00 -18.66
CA SER A 68 -14.64 23.26 -18.21
C SER A 68 -14.16 23.60 -16.80
N ALA A 69 -13.10 24.40 -16.72
CA ALA A 69 -12.53 24.81 -15.44
C ALA A 69 -13.60 25.42 -14.51
N ALA A 70 -13.57 25.04 -13.27
CA ALA A 70 -14.48 25.49 -12.23
C ALA A 70 -13.73 26.07 -11.04
N ASN A 71 -14.45 26.74 -10.16
CA ASN A 71 -13.88 27.29 -8.93
C ASN A 71 -14.68 26.73 -7.73
N ILE A 72 -14.01 25.91 -6.96
CA ILE A 72 -14.55 25.30 -5.73
C ILE A 72 -14.62 26.31 -4.55
N GLY A 73 -14.13 27.54 -4.76
CA GLY A 73 -14.08 28.57 -3.73
C GLY A 73 -12.78 28.53 -2.90
N SER A 74 -12.66 29.51 -2.00
CA SER A 74 -11.47 29.69 -1.13
C SER A 74 -11.63 28.96 0.21
N GLY A 75 -12.13 27.75 0.19
CA GLY A 75 -12.28 26.92 1.40
C GLY A 75 -10.94 26.61 2.09
N THR A 76 -11.01 26.25 3.35
CA THR A 76 -9.85 25.94 4.17
C THR A 76 -9.91 24.53 4.76
N ALA A 77 -8.73 23.95 4.97
CA ALA A 77 -8.54 22.64 5.63
C ALA A 77 -9.25 21.44 4.95
N GLY A 78 -9.77 21.59 3.74
CA GLY A 78 -10.27 20.45 2.96
C GLY A 78 -9.15 19.69 2.29
N ALA A 79 -9.26 18.36 2.27
CA ALA A 79 -8.33 17.52 1.53
C ALA A 79 -9.04 16.25 1.03
N VAL A 80 -8.73 15.88 -0.19
CA VAL A 80 -9.13 14.61 -0.80
C VAL A 80 -7.84 13.87 -1.14
N GLN A 81 -7.72 12.64 -0.66
CA GLN A 81 -6.54 11.83 -0.89
C GLN A 81 -6.93 10.51 -1.54
N PRO A 82 -6.41 10.19 -2.73
CA PRO A 82 -6.59 8.89 -3.35
C PRO A 82 -5.85 7.81 -2.55
N ILE A 83 -6.45 6.63 -2.49
CA ILE A 83 -5.79 5.45 -1.94
C ILE A 83 -5.46 4.54 -3.12
N ILE A 84 -4.18 4.32 -3.35
CA ILE A 84 -3.67 3.47 -4.43
C ILE A 84 -3.61 2.04 -3.93
N SER A 85 -4.28 1.14 -4.64
CA SER A 85 -4.16 -0.29 -4.37
C SER A 85 -2.78 -0.81 -4.77
N PRO A 86 -2.20 -1.76 -4.03
CA PRO A 86 -0.94 -2.38 -4.40
C PRO A 86 -1.00 -3.02 -5.79
N LYS A 87 0.12 -3.00 -6.50
CA LYS A 87 0.22 -3.59 -7.84
C LYS A 87 -0.10 -5.08 -7.80
N GLY A 88 -1.20 -5.44 -8.46
CA GLY A 88 -1.70 -6.80 -8.51
C GLY A 88 -2.76 -7.13 -7.45
N GLY A 89 -3.21 -6.13 -6.68
CA GLY A 89 -4.21 -6.24 -5.62
C GLY A 89 -3.64 -6.56 -4.25
N HIS A 90 -4.46 -6.35 -3.22
CA HIS A 90 -4.08 -6.67 -1.84
C HIS A 90 -3.82 -8.18 -1.67
N GLY A 91 -2.77 -8.52 -0.93
CA GLY A 91 -2.37 -9.89 -0.65
C GLY A 91 -1.51 -10.54 -1.73
N LYS A 92 -1.28 -9.89 -2.87
CA LYS A 92 -0.39 -10.43 -3.90
C LYS A 92 1.08 -10.42 -3.46
N ASP A 93 1.49 -9.36 -2.77
CA ASP A 93 2.82 -9.22 -2.19
C ASP A 93 2.69 -8.75 -0.74
N ALA A 94 2.42 -9.70 0.15
CA ALA A 94 2.23 -9.43 1.56
C ALA A 94 3.48 -8.84 2.22
N VAL A 95 4.66 -9.19 1.73
CA VAL A 95 5.94 -8.66 2.23
C VAL A 95 6.02 -7.15 1.97
N HIS A 96 5.73 -6.73 0.75
CA HIS A 96 5.77 -5.32 0.38
C HIS A 96 4.65 -4.51 1.05
N GLU A 97 3.42 -5.04 1.07
CA GLU A 97 2.27 -4.35 1.67
C GLU A 97 2.41 -4.13 3.18
N LEU A 98 2.95 -5.11 3.89
CA LEU A 98 3.14 -5.06 5.34
C LEU A 98 4.49 -4.45 5.74
N GLY A 99 5.38 -4.19 4.77
CA GLY A 99 6.74 -3.74 5.03
C GLY A 99 7.54 -4.76 5.86
N ALA A 100 7.25 -6.04 5.67
CA ALA A 100 7.87 -7.15 6.40
C ALA A 100 8.78 -7.94 5.46
N HIS A 101 9.99 -8.25 5.89
CA HIS A 101 10.98 -8.99 5.11
C HIS A 101 11.28 -10.37 5.70
N PHE A 102 10.66 -10.73 6.83
CA PHE A 102 10.97 -11.94 7.57
C PHE A 102 9.69 -12.68 7.94
N VAL A 103 9.74 -13.99 7.81
CA VAL A 103 8.69 -14.91 8.28
C VAL A 103 9.17 -15.56 9.57
N MET A 104 8.41 -15.40 10.63
CA MET A 104 8.64 -16.11 11.88
C MET A 104 7.81 -17.39 11.88
N THR A 105 8.45 -18.50 12.13
CA THR A 105 7.77 -19.78 12.36
C THR A 105 7.96 -20.16 13.82
N ASN A 106 6.86 -20.30 14.54
CA ASN A 106 6.86 -20.78 15.92
C ASN A 106 6.20 -22.16 15.97
N VAL A 107 6.79 -23.10 16.67
CA VAL A 107 6.24 -24.45 16.88
C VAL A 107 6.00 -24.62 18.37
N LYS A 108 4.74 -24.80 18.74
CA LYS A 108 4.36 -25.12 20.10
C LYS A 108 3.81 -26.55 20.11
N LEU A 109 4.48 -27.44 20.84
CA LEU A 109 4.04 -28.80 21.07
C LEU A 109 3.34 -28.85 22.43
N GLU A 110 2.05 -29.13 22.43
CA GLU A 110 1.26 -29.33 23.65
C GLU A 110 0.88 -30.80 23.74
N GLN A 111 1.10 -31.38 24.91
CA GLN A 111 0.70 -32.75 25.20
C GLN A 111 -0.77 -32.75 25.66
N ASN A 112 -1.60 -33.57 25.03
CA ASN A 112 -2.96 -33.84 25.51
C ASN A 112 -2.92 -34.73 26.74
N GLU A 113 -3.99 -34.70 27.54
CA GLU A 113 -4.15 -35.49 28.78
C GLU A 113 -3.99 -37.02 28.59
N GLY A 114 -3.98 -37.54 27.38
CA GLY A 114 -3.78 -38.96 27.06
C GLY A 114 -2.36 -39.36 26.70
N SER A 115 -1.40 -38.45 26.74
CA SER A 115 0.01 -38.69 26.32
C SER A 115 0.21 -39.04 24.84
N ASP A 116 -0.81 -38.90 24.02
CA ASP A 116 -0.74 -39.15 22.59
C ASP A 116 -0.54 -37.84 21.81
N PHE A 117 0.57 -37.75 21.04
CA PHE A 117 0.75 -36.71 20.06
C PHE A 117 0.00 -37.08 18.78
N THR A 118 -0.93 -36.22 18.39
CA THR A 118 -1.59 -36.33 17.09
C THR A 118 -0.63 -35.91 15.99
N ILE A 119 -0.01 -36.87 15.32
CA ILE A 119 0.94 -36.64 14.20
C ILE A 119 0.28 -36.07 12.95
N ALA A 120 -1.05 -36.05 12.89
CA ALA A 120 -1.83 -35.48 11.77
C ALA A 120 -2.06 -33.97 11.89
N ASN A 121 -1.75 -33.35 13.04
CA ASN A 121 -1.93 -31.92 13.26
C ASN A 121 -0.64 -31.15 12.97
N ASP A 122 -0.78 -30.01 12.32
CA ASP A 122 0.33 -29.06 12.14
C ASP A 122 0.30 -28.06 13.30
N PHE A 123 1.32 -28.13 14.15
CA PHE A 123 1.48 -27.28 15.32
C PHE A 123 2.29 -26.01 15.02
N ARG A 124 2.58 -25.72 13.75
CA ARG A 124 3.35 -24.56 13.35
C ARG A 124 2.44 -23.34 13.27
N GLU A 125 2.86 -22.28 13.92
CA GLU A 125 2.32 -20.95 13.67
C GLU A 125 3.28 -20.22 12.73
N VAL A 126 2.76 -19.69 11.65
CA VAL A 126 3.53 -18.90 10.69
C VAL A 126 3.08 -17.45 10.78
N GLY A 127 4.00 -16.58 11.10
CA GLY A 127 3.75 -15.15 11.21
C GLY A 127 4.70 -14.34 10.33
N ILE A 128 4.31 -13.15 9.99
CA ILE A 128 5.17 -12.16 9.34
C ILE A 128 5.66 -11.18 10.39
N VAL A 129 6.98 -11.00 10.47
CA VAL A 129 7.60 -10.06 11.39
C VAL A 129 7.92 -8.77 10.64
N LYS A 130 7.36 -7.66 11.12
CA LYS A 130 7.68 -6.34 10.62
C LYS A 130 8.83 -5.73 11.42
N ASP A 131 9.83 -5.20 10.71
CA ASP A 131 10.96 -4.46 11.28
C ASP A 131 11.65 -5.15 12.47
N PRO A 132 12.07 -6.44 12.37
CA PRO A 132 12.79 -7.08 13.45
C PRO A 132 14.13 -6.37 13.70
N PHE A 133 14.55 -6.34 14.96
CA PHE A 133 15.83 -5.75 15.30
C PHE A 133 16.98 -6.76 15.11
N ASN A 134 18.16 -6.25 14.78
CA ASN A 134 19.39 -7.03 14.87
C ASN A 134 19.60 -7.47 16.32
N PHE A 135 20.07 -8.71 16.50
CA PHE A 135 20.27 -9.29 17.82
C PHE A 135 21.12 -8.38 18.72
N GLY A 136 20.59 -8.08 19.90
CA GLY A 136 21.24 -7.23 20.91
C GLY A 136 21.26 -5.73 20.60
N THR A 137 20.49 -5.26 19.60
CA THR A 137 20.43 -3.84 19.23
C THR A 137 19.00 -3.35 19.07
N THR A 138 18.83 -2.03 18.91
CA THR A 138 17.58 -1.38 18.51
C THR A 138 17.54 -1.00 17.03
N THR A 139 18.54 -1.45 16.26
CA THR A 139 18.63 -1.18 14.82
C THR A 139 17.81 -2.21 14.07
N VAL A 140 16.95 -1.75 13.18
CA VAL A 140 16.13 -2.63 12.33
C VAL A 140 17.03 -3.48 11.45
N ALA A 141 16.75 -4.78 11.43
CA ALA A 141 17.45 -5.72 10.59
C ALA A 141 17.15 -5.46 9.10
N SER A 142 18.14 -5.64 8.26
CA SER A 142 18.04 -5.55 6.82
C SER A 142 18.25 -6.93 6.18
N SER A 143 17.91 -7.05 4.90
CA SER A 143 18.23 -8.27 4.13
C SER A 143 19.71 -8.59 4.06
N SER A 144 20.59 -7.64 4.41
CA SER A 144 22.03 -7.83 4.50
C SER A 144 22.52 -8.28 5.89
N THR A 145 21.81 -7.90 6.97
CA THR A 145 22.19 -8.17 8.36
C THR A 145 21.50 -9.40 8.94
N ALA A 146 20.31 -9.75 8.47
CA ALA A 146 19.54 -10.90 8.95
C ALA A 146 19.45 -12.01 7.89
N ARG A 147 20.57 -12.40 7.34
CA ARG A 147 20.64 -13.51 6.38
C ARG A 147 20.75 -14.84 7.10
N GLN A 148 19.98 -15.81 6.64
CA GLN A 148 20.16 -17.22 7.02
C GLN A 148 21.24 -17.92 6.18
N SER A 149 21.67 -17.29 5.09
CA SER A 149 22.72 -17.83 4.21
C SER A 149 24.00 -17.03 4.29
N MET A 150 25.14 -17.70 4.16
CA MET A 150 26.44 -17.06 4.06
C MET A 150 26.57 -16.38 2.69
N LYS A 151 26.96 -15.11 2.68
CA LYS A 151 27.31 -14.42 1.43
C LYS A 151 28.75 -14.76 1.06
N VAL A 152 28.93 -15.47 -0.04
CA VAL A 152 30.24 -15.65 -0.66
C VAL A 152 30.44 -14.54 -1.70
N THR A 153 31.50 -13.77 -1.54
CA THR A 153 31.87 -12.74 -2.53
C THR A 153 33.01 -13.29 -3.38
N LEU A 154 32.76 -13.38 -4.68
CA LEU A 154 33.78 -13.84 -5.64
C LEU A 154 34.70 -12.68 -6.01
N ASN A 155 35.98 -12.97 -6.22
CA ASN A 155 36.99 -12.01 -6.65
C ASN A 155 36.98 -11.85 -8.19
N GLY A 156 35.80 -11.68 -8.76
CA GLY A 156 35.59 -11.53 -10.20
C GLY A 156 34.27 -12.18 -10.63
N ALA A 157 33.79 -11.84 -11.82
CA ALA A 157 32.64 -12.53 -12.39
C ALA A 157 33.03 -13.96 -12.82
N PRO A 158 32.18 -14.96 -12.54
CA PRO A 158 32.40 -16.30 -13.06
C PRO A 158 32.43 -16.29 -14.59
N THR A 159 33.33 -17.03 -15.19
CA THR A 159 33.45 -17.15 -16.66
C THR A 159 32.33 -17.99 -17.28
N VAL A 160 31.69 -18.82 -16.45
CA VAL A 160 30.54 -19.65 -16.82
C VAL A 160 29.44 -19.42 -15.78
N ALA A 161 28.18 -19.38 -16.21
CA ALA A 161 27.03 -19.28 -15.30
C ALA A 161 26.95 -20.56 -14.45
N TYR A 162 26.64 -20.38 -13.16
CA TYR A 162 26.34 -21.52 -12.28
C TYR A 162 25.03 -22.18 -12.69
N GLU A 163 25.00 -23.50 -12.71
CA GLU A 163 23.80 -24.29 -12.95
C GLU A 163 23.24 -24.83 -11.64
N ILE A 164 21.95 -25.14 -11.63
CA ILE A 164 21.31 -25.78 -10.47
C ILE A 164 21.90 -27.17 -10.31
N ASP A 165 22.27 -27.54 -9.07
CA ASP A 165 22.87 -28.82 -8.71
C ASP A 165 24.29 -29.05 -9.23
N GLU A 166 25.03 -28.03 -9.66
CA GLU A 166 26.46 -28.11 -9.96
C GLU A 166 27.25 -28.54 -8.72
N LYS A 167 28.08 -29.59 -8.87
CA LYS A 167 28.88 -30.20 -7.79
C LYS A 167 30.31 -29.71 -7.80
#